data_410ae0eecdc2ef0530ee31078df6dc49
#
_entry.id   410ae0eecdc2ef0530ee31078df6dc49
#
_cell.length_a   1.000
_cell.length_b   1.000
_cell.length_c   1.000
_cell.angle_alpha   90.00
_cell.angle_beta   90.00
_cell.angle_gamma   90.00
#
_symmetry.space_group_name_H-M   'P 1'
#
loop_
_entity.id
_entity.type
_entity.pdbx_description
1 polymer ?
#
loop_
_entity_poly.entity_id
_entity_poly.type
_entity_poly.pdbx_seq_one_letter_code
_entity_poly.pdbx_strand_id
1 'polypeptide(L)'
;MIGAWYWDGDQQLYFRPRDYWPAYTKVTFTGHLNGIEGAKGVYGTHDLSQTFEIGRSLIAVASTTTHKTQIYLNGKLAYQWPISTGRASLPTPDGTYLSVEKANPVRMVGGGPTGSPGHYDELVNFAVRFTYSGDYYHSAPWSVVNQGTSNVSHGCVNLPPAAAQTYYDMSIPGDPITVTASTAAGKWDDGWTQWFLSWSAYLKGSATGEAVQAGPQGSTFVSPSSLPASTASVPLGTSATGNFYAGTANLG
;
A
#
# COMPACT_ATOMS: atom_id res chain seq x y z
N MET A 1 2.13 -9.63 -18.18
CA MET A 1 1.89 -8.61 -17.16
C MET A 1 2.48 -7.29 -17.63
N ILE A 2 1.82 -6.17 -17.39
CA ILE A 2 2.35 -4.82 -17.66
C ILE A 2 2.81 -4.23 -16.33
N GLY A 3 4.00 -3.69 -16.29
CA GLY A 3 4.59 -3.01 -15.14
C GLY A 3 5.50 -1.86 -15.57
N ALA A 4 6.12 -1.18 -14.61
CA ALA A 4 7.12 -0.15 -14.88
C ALA A 4 8.12 -0.04 -13.75
N TRP A 5 9.26 0.50 -14.07
CA TRP A 5 10.27 0.93 -13.13
C TRP A 5 10.02 2.39 -12.73
N TYR A 6 10.37 2.72 -11.50
CA TYR A 6 10.27 4.07 -10.95
C TYR A 6 11.49 4.36 -10.09
N TRP A 7 12.20 5.44 -10.41
CA TRP A 7 13.27 5.96 -9.57
C TRP A 7 12.71 6.89 -8.51
N ASP A 8 13.00 6.57 -7.26
CA ASP A 8 12.76 7.44 -6.10
C ASP A 8 14.10 8.02 -5.65
N GLY A 9 14.33 9.26 -6.07
CA GLY A 9 15.67 9.84 -6.02
C GLY A 9 16.65 9.15 -6.98
N ASP A 10 17.91 9.05 -6.57
CA ASP A 10 19.01 8.49 -7.34
C ASP A 10 19.51 7.12 -6.84
N GLN A 11 18.90 6.59 -5.78
CA GLN A 11 19.37 5.41 -5.08
C GLN A 11 18.34 4.27 -4.95
N GLN A 12 17.07 4.57 -5.16
CA GLN A 12 16.01 3.57 -4.99
C GLN A 12 15.25 3.35 -6.29
N LEU A 13 15.21 2.10 -6.72
CA LEU A 13 14.50 1.69 -7.92
C LEU A 13 13.39 0.71 -7.55
N TYR A 14 12.16 1.09 -7.84
CA TYR A 14 10.98 0.27 -7.61
C TYR A 14 10.43 -0.28 -8.91
N PHE A 15 9.88 -1.48 -8.84
CA PHE A 15 9.06 -2.04 -9.90
C PHE A 15 7.67 -2.35 -9.37
N ARG A 16 6.64 -1.91 -10.06
CA ARG A 16 5.28 -2.39 -9.82
C ARG A 16 4.55 -2.71 -11.11
N PRO A 17 3.60 -3.68 -11.07
CA PRO A 17 2.65 -3.83 -12.17
C PRO A 17 1.74 -2.59 -12.27
N ARG A 18 1.16 -2.40 -13.44
CA ARG A 18 0.12 -1.36 -13.65
C ARG A 18 -1.12 -1.66 -12.82
N ASP A 19 -1.58 -2.89 -12.91
CA ASP A 19 -2.59 -3.50 -12.06
C ASP A 19 -1.88 -4.24 -10.91
N TYR A 20 -2.58 -4.76 -9.92
CA TYR A 20 -1.90 -5.55 -8.88
C TYR A 20 -1.22 -6.79 -9.47
N TRP A 21 -0.24 -7.34 -8.74
CA TRP A 21 0.41 -8.58 -9.11
C TRP A 21 -0.63 -9.68 -9.35
N PRO A 22 -0.55 -10.44 -10.45
CA PRO A 22 -1.42 -11.60 -10.65
C PRO A 22 -1.22 -12.62 -9.53
N ALA A 23 -2.32 -13.06 -8.90
CA ALA A 23 -2.26 -14.06 -7.83
C ALA A 23 -1.64 -15.38 -8.33
N TYR A 24 -0.95 -16.07 -7.42
CA TYR A 24 -0.32 -17.37 -7.64
C TYR A 24 0.72 -17.37 -8.78
N THR A 25 1.41 -16.27 -8.94
CA THR A 25 2.42 -16.09 -10.00
C THR A 25 3.82 -16.15 -9.41
N LYS A 26 4.70 -16.94 -10.03
CA LYS A 26 6.14 -16.91 -9.75
C LYS A 26 6.77 -15.78 -10.55
N VAL A 27 7.53 -14.94 -9.88
CA VAL A 27 8.20 -13.77 -10.46
C VAL A 27 9.70 -13.94 -10.30
N THR A 28 10.45 -13.74 -11.37
CA THR A 28 11.90 -13.66 -11.32
C THR A 28 12.33 -12.29 -11.80
N PHE A 29 13.07 -11.60 -10.96
CA PHE A 29 13.83 -10.41 -11.32
C PHE A 29 15.26 -10.80 -11.69
N THR A 30 15.77 -10.26 -12.79
CA THR A 30 17.18 -10.39 -13.18
C THR A 30 17.71 -9.00 -13.49
N GLY A 31 18.77 -8.60 -12.79
CA GLY A 31 19.52 -7.38 -13.04
C GLY A 31 20.87 -7.73 -13.63
N HIS A 32 21.12 -7.37 -14.90
CA HIS A 32 22.40 -7.54 -15.57
C HIS A 32 23.34 -6.39 -15.18
N LEU A 33 23.92 -6.50 -13.97
CA LEU A 33 24.70 -5.44 -13.34
C LEU A 33 26.21 -5.63 -13.49
N ASN A 34 26.67 -6.81 -13.90
CA ASN A 34 28.09 -7.10 -14.05
C ASN A 34 28.74 -6.19 -15.10
N GLY A 35 29.74 -5.41 -14.69
CA GLY A 35 30.45 -4.46 -15.55
C GLY A 35 29.67 -3.15 -15.83
N ILE A 36 28.49 -2.96 -15.26
CA ILE A 36 27.73 -1.69 -15.40
C ILE A 36 28.29 -0.65 -14.41
N GLU A 37 28.65 0.52 -14.90
CA GLU A 37 29.07 1.66 -14.09
C GLU A 37 27.85 2.30 -13.41
N GLY A 38 27.73 2.16 -12.09
CA GLY A 38 26.64 2.75 -11.28
C GLY A 38 26.98 4.13 -10.72
N ALA A 39 28.27 4.42 -10.57
CA ALA A 39 28.82 5.74 -10.21
C ALA A 39 30.24 5.83 -10.77
N LYS A 40 30.80 7.04 -10.89
CA LYS A 40 32.14 7.26 -11.47
C LYS A 40 33.19 6.32 -10.87
N GLY A 41 33.68 5.39 -11.68
CA GLY A 41 34.68 4.40 -11.30
C GLY A 41 34.18 3.24 -10.42
N VAL A 42 32.86 3.13 -10.21
CA VAL A 42 32.22 2.06 -9.42
C VAL A 42 31.39 1.17 -10.34
N TYR A 43 31.77 -0.08 -10.45
CA TYR A 43 31.17 -1.05 -11.36
C TYR A 43 30.50 -2.20 -10.60
N GLY A 44 29.39 -2.69 -11.11
CA GLY A 44 28.79 -3.93 -10.65
C GLY A 44 29.74 -5.12 -10.86
N THR A 45 29.84 -6.01 -9.88
CA THR A 45 30.77 -7.16 -9.93
C THR A 45 30.10 -8.46 -10.33
N HIS A 46 28.75 -8.51 -10.34
CA HIS A 46 27.97 -9.69 -10.71
C HIS A 46 26.53 -9.29 -11.08
N ASP A 47 25.87 -10.18 -11.78
CA ASP A 47 24.43 -10.07 -12.04
C ASP A 47 23.64 -10.45 -10.78
N LEU A 48 22.46 -9.86 -10.63
CA LEU A 48 21.54 -10.14 -9.53
C LEU A 48 20.33 -10.93 -10.06
N SER A 49 19.95 -11.99 -9.36
CA SER A 49 18.71 -12.72 -9.63
C SER A 49 17.96 -12.98 -8.34
N GLN A 50 16.67 -12.63 -8.31
CA GLN A 50 15.79 -12.85 -7.18
C GLN A 50 14.47 -13.44 -7.67
N THR A 51 14.04 -14.52 -7.03
CA THR A 51 12.74 -15.15 -7.32
C THR A 51 11.85 -15.12 -6.10
N PHE A 52 10.57 -14.80 -6.30
CA PHE A 52 9.54 -14.81 -5.27
C PHE A 52 8.20 -15.26 -5.87
N GLU A 53 7.25 -15.59 -5.01
CA GLU A 53 5.92 -16.02 -5.40
C GLU A 53 4.87 -15.05 -4.85
N ILE A 54 3.93 -14.70 -5.72
CA ILE A 54 2.73 -13.94 -5.33
C ILE A 54 1.71 -14.95 -4.79
N GLY A 55 1.22 -14.69 -3.59
CA GLY A 55 0.19 -15.50 -2.97
C GLY A 55 -1.21 -15.25 -3.57
N ARG A 56 -2.22 -15.50 -2.76
CA ARG A 56 -3.60 -15.12 -3.10
C ARG A 56 -3.74 -13.60 -3.22
N SER A 57 -4.73 -13.13 -3.95
CA SER A 57 -5.11 -11.71 -3.93
C SER A 57 -6.03 -11.44 -2.73
N LEU A 58 -5.60 -10.57 -1.80
CA LEU A 58 -6.42 -10.02 -0.73
C LEU A 58 -6.32 -8.50 -0.76
N ILE A 59 -7.44 -7.82 -0.96
CA ILE A 59 -7.48 -6.36 -1.09
C ILE A 59 -8.53 -5.84 -0.12
N ALA A 60 -8.14 -4.90 0.75
CA ALA A 60 -9.06 -4.21 1.64
C ALA A 60 -9.33 -2.79 1.12
N VAL A 61 -10.59 -2.38 1.11
CA VAL A 61 -11.01 -1.02 0.72
C VAL A 61 -11.86 -0.44 1.84
N ALA A 62 -11.32 0.52 2.59
CA ALA A 62 -12.01 1.25 3.64
C ALA A 62 -12.53 2.58 3.12
N SER A 63 -13.77 2.91 3.44
CA SER A 63 -14.34 4.22 3.17
C SER A 63 -14.67 4.94 4.48
N THR A 64 -14.06 6.11 4.66
CA THR A 64 -14.24 6.92 5.86
C THR A 64 -15.64 7.56 5.96
N THR A 65 -16.33 7.72 4.83
CA THR A 65 -17.66 8.32 4.77
C THR A 65 -18.79 7.30 4.87
N THR A 66 -18.60 6.10 4.33
CA THR A 66 -19.61 5.03 4.45
C THR A 66 -19.44 4.21 5.72
N HIS A 67 -18.32 4.40 6.44
CA HIS A 67 -17.97 3.65 7.66
C HIS A 67 -17.97 2.13 7.42
N LYS A 68 -17.52 1.70 6.23
CA LYS A 68 -17.45 0.29 5.84
C LYS A 68 -16.10 -0.04 5.23
N THR A 69 -15.65 -1.26 5.45
CA THR A 69 -14.57 -1.86 4.69
C THR A 69 -15.08 -3.03 3.88
N GLN A 70 -14.61 -3.14 2.65
CA GLN A 70 -14.85 -4.24 1.75
C GLN A 70 -13.57 -5.05 1.59
N ILE A 71 -13.66 -6.35 1.73
CA ILE A 71 -12.53 -7.27 1.60
C ILE A 71 -12.77 -8.14 0.37
N TYR A 72 -11.86 -8.01 -0.59
CA TYR A 72 -11.88 -8.80 -1.82
C TYR A 72 -10.85 -9.91 -1.73
N LEU A 73 -11.29 -11.14 -1.94
CA LEU A 73 -10.45 -12.33 -2.01
C LEU A 73 -10.51 -12.91 -3.43
N ASN A 74 -9.36 -12.99 -4.09
CA ASN A 74 -9.24 -13.47 -5.47
C ASN A 74 -10.23 -12.79 -6.43
N GLY A 75 -10.35 -11.46 -6.31
CA GLY A 75 -11.18 -10.61 -7.14
C GLY A 75 -12.68 -10.62 -6.81
N LYS A 76 -13.13 -11.37 -5.81
CA LYS A 76 -14.53 -11.43 -5.38
C LYS A 76 -14.69 -10.76 -4.03
N LEU A 77 -15.78 -10.01 -3.85
CA LEU A 77 -16.16 -9.47 -2.54
C LEU A 77 -16.46 -10.63 -1.59
N ALA A 78 -15.59 -10.83 -0.60
CA ALA A 78 -15.71 -11.91 0.39
C ALA A 78 -16.40 -11.42 1.66
N TYR A 79 -16.06 -10.20 2.12
CA TYR A 79 -16.63 -9.62 3.34
C TYR A 79 -16.89 -8.13 3.16
N GLN A 80 -17.90 -7.64 3.90
CA GLN A 80 -18.14 -6.24 4.13
C GLN A 80 -18.43 -6.04 5.61
N TRP A 81 -17.61 -5.24 6.29
CA TRP A 81 -17.74 -5.00 7.72
C TRP A 81 -17.95 -3.52 8.05
N PRO A 82 -18.68 -3.20 9.11
CA PRO A 82 -18.71 -1.87 9.68
C PRO A 82 -17.34 -1.53 10.27
N ILE A 83 -16.90 -0.30 10.12
CA ILE A 83 -15.64 0.22 10.67
C ILE A 83 -15.86 1.58 11.32
N SER A 84 -14.90 1.98 12.15
CA SER A 84 -14.71 3.35 12.58
C SER A 84 -13.27 3.75 12.31
N THR A 85 -13.08 4.82 11.55
CA THR A 85 -11.77 5.34 11.17
C THR A 85 -11.36 6.54 12.02
N GLY A 86 -10.30 7.25 11.65
CA GLY A 86 -9.80 8.41 12.37
C GLY A 86 -10.83 9.53 12.48
N ARG A 87 -10.99 10.10 13.70
CA ARG A 87 -11.85 11.27 13.96
C ARG A 87 -11.39 12.48 13.14
N ALA A 88 -12.24 13.50 13.02
CA ALA A 88 -11.98 14.68 12.19
C ALA A 88 -10.64 15.40 12.47
N SER A 89 -10.16 15.38 13.73
CA SER A 89 -8.87 15.98 14.11
C SER A 89 -7.66 15.08 13.85
N LEU A 90 -7.84 13.79 13.61
CA LEU A 90 -6.82 12.77 13.33
C LEU A 90 -7.37 11.78 12.30
N PRO A 91 -7.67 12.22 11.09
CA PRO A 91 -8.28 11.37 10.07
C PRO A 91 -7.30 10.30 9.58
N THR A 92 -7.81 9.11 9.28
CA THR A 92 -7.05 8.06 8.62
C THR A 92 -6.62 8.56 7.24
N PRO A 93 -5.31 8.55 6.90
CA PRO A 93 -4.86 9.15 5.65
C PRO A 93 -5.31 8.36 4.41
N ASP A 94 -5.76 9.10 3.38
CA ASP A 94 -6.24 8.58 2.09
C ASP A 94 -5.10 8.00 1.26
N GLY A 95 -5.36 6.92 0.53
CA GLY A 95 -4.38 6.33 -0.37
C GLY A 95 -4.43 4.81 -0.44
N THR A 96 -3.55 4.23 -1.26
CA THR A 96 -3.38 2.78 -1.36
C THR A 96 -2.01 2.37 -0.82
N TYR A 97 -2.03 1.75 0.32
CA TYR A 97 -0.89 1.20 1.06
C TYR A 97 -0.76 -0.29 0.79
N LEU A 98 0.37 -0.87 1.18
CA LEU A 98 0.50 -2.30 1.40
C LEU A 98 0.63 -2.56 2.90
N SER A 99 0.08 -3.66 3.38
CA SER A 99 0.30 -4.10 4.76
C SER A 99 1.80 -4.37 4.98
N VAL A 100 2.36 -3.86 6.08
CA VAL A 100 3.80 -3.96 6.36
C VAL A 100 4.13 -4.98 7.44
N GLU A 101 3.24 -5.16 8.41
CA GLU A 101 3.43 -6.13 9.49
C GLU A 101 2.12 -6.55 10.14
N LYS A 102 2.18 -7.63 10.92
CA LYS A 102 1.09 -8.15 11.75
C LYS A 102 1.57 -8.36 13.17
N ALA A 103 0.74 -8.00 14.14
CA ALA A 103 1.01 -8.27 15.55
C ALA A 103 -0.26 -8.64 16.31
N ASN A 104 -0.13 -9.55 17.30
CA ASN A 104 -1.24 -9.96 18.14
C ASN A 104 -0.73 -10.50 19.51
N PRO A 105 -0.85 -9.73 20.61
CA PRO A 105 -1.28 -8.33 20.65
C PRO A 105 -0.16 -7.36 20.26
N VAL A 106 -0.53 -6.08 20.09
CA VAL A 106 0.42 -4.96 19.98
C VAL A 106 0.03 -3.86 20.96
N ARG A 107 1.02 -3.24 21.60
CA ARG A 107 0.80 -2.07 22.46
C ARG A 107 0.89 -0.81 21.59
N MET A 108 -0.19 -0.05 21.57
CA MET A 108 -0.28 1.24 20.85
C MET A 108 -0.27 2.37 21.85
N VAL A 109 0.69 3.26 21.73
CA VAL A 109 0.85 4.44 22.61
C VAL A 109 0.87 5.68 21.74
N GLY A 110 0.08 6.69 22.08
CA GLY A 110 0.00 7.92 21.32
C GLY A 110 -0.80 9.01 22.02
N GLY A 111 -1.15 10.06 21.27
CA GLY A 111 -1.95 11.17 21.77
C GLY A 111 -1.20 12.15 22.69
N GLY A 112 0.14 12.15 22.66
CA GLY A 112 1.00 13.05 23.44
C GLY A 112 1.59 12.41 24.69
N PRO A 113 2.23 13.20 25.57
CA PRO A 113 2.85 12.69 26.79
C PRO A 113 1.84 12.00 27.72
N THR A 114 2.32 11.04 28.51
CA THR A 114 1.50 10.35 29.52
C THR A 114 0.80 11.37 30.44
N GLY A 115 -0.52 11.22 30.59
CA GLY A 115 -1.36 12.12 31.38
C GLY A 115 -1.86 13.36 30.65
N SER A 116 -1.47 13.61 29.38
CA SER A 116 -2.06 14.68 28.58
C SER A 116 -3.45 14.30 28.05
N PRO A 117 -4.35 15.30 27.80
CA PRO A 117 -5.61 15.02 27.15
C PRO A 117 -5.41 14.35 25.78
N GLY A 118 -6.10 13.21 25.58
CA GLY A 118 -5.99 12.43 24.34
C GLY A 118 -4.87 11.38 24.35
N HIS A 119 -4.02 11.32 25.40
CA HIS A 119 -3.07 10.22 25.55
C HIS A 119 -3.82 8.89 25.65
N TYR A 120 -3.30 7.89 24.94
CA TYR A 120 -3.77 6.50 25.04
C TYR A 120 -2.57 5.55 25.13
N ASP A 121 -2.80 4.44 25.78
CA ASP A 121 -1.86 3.33 25.94
C ASP A 121 -2.70 2.04 25.98
N GLU A 122 -2.91 1.47 24.82
CA GLU A 122 -3.85 0.40 24.59
C GLU A 122 -3.16 -0.85 24.08
N LEU A 123 -3.54 -2.02 24.65
CA LEU A 123 -3.16 -3.32 24.11
C LEU A 123 -4.25 -3.79 23.15
N VAL A 124 -3.94 -3.83 21.87
CA VAL A 124 -4.90 -4.21 20.82
C VAL A 124 -4.56 -5.57 20.23
N ASN A 125 -5.59 -6.31 19.82
CA ASN A 125 -5.45 -7.63 19.21
C ASN A 125 -5.67 -7.56 17.70
N PHE A 126 -5.11 -8.54 16.98
CA PHE A 126 -5.33 -8.76 15.54
C PHE A 126 -5.00 -7.52 14.71
N ALA A 127 -3.81 -6.97 14.93
CA ALA A 127 -3.36 -5.73 14.30
C ALA A 127 -2.59 -6.00 13.00
N VAL A 128 -3.02 -5.35 11.90
CA VAL A 128 -2.37 -5.36 10.60
C VAL A 128 -1.99 -3.93 10.26
N ARG A 129 -0.68 -3.62 10.30
CA ARG A 129 -0.13 -2.29 10.07
C ARG A 129 -0.05 -1.95 8.60
N PHE A 130 -0.36 -0.69 8.22
CA PHE A 130 -0.25 -0.23 6.84
C PHE A 130 0.46 1.12 6.67
N THR A 131 0.70 1.88 7.76
CA THR A 131 1.56 3.08 7.74
C THR A 131 2.74 2.95 8.69
N TYR A 132 3.85 3.63 8.37
CA TYR A 132 4.99 3.72 9.30
C TYR A 132 4.69 4.63 10.49
N SER A 133 3.80 5.61 10.32
CA SER A 133 3.31 6.47 11.41
C SER A 133 2.44 5.73 12.42
N GLY A 134 1.91 4.54 12.10
CA GLY A 134 1.26 3.66 13.06
C GLY A 134 -0.24 3.51 12.89
N ASP A 135 -0.75 3.52 11.67
CA ASP A 135 -2.14 3.15 11.40
C ASP A 135 -2.27 1.65 11.13
N TYR A 136 -3.28 1.06 11.72
CA TYR A 136 -3.58 -0.37 11.67
C TYR A 136 -5.06 -0.64 11.39
N TYR A 137 -5.34 -1.76 10.75
CA TYR A 137 -6.59 -2.49 10.95
C TYR A 137 -6.46 -3.33 12.22
N HIS A 138 -7.38 -3.18 13.18
CA HIS A 138 -7.28 -3.93 14.43
C HIS A 138 -8.63 -4.13 15.11
N SER A 139 -8.67 -5.04 16.08
CA SER A 139 -9.82 -5.24 16.96
C SER A 139 -10.02 -4.05 17.89
N ALA A 140 -11.23 -3.48 17.90
CA ALA A 140 -11.58 -2.34 18.74
C ALA A 140 -12.97 -2.55 19.41
N PRO A 141 -13.07 -3.44 20.42
CA PRO A 141 -14.33 -3.75 21.08
C PRO A 141 -14.98 -2.52 21.75
N TRP A 142 -14.18 -1.54 22.17
CA TRP A 142 -14.64 -0.29 22.81
C TRP A 142 -15.37 0.67 21.87
N SER A 143 -15.21 0.52 20.56
CA SER A 143 -15.83 1.40 19.56
C SER A 143 -16.88 0.72 18.69
N VAL A 144 -17.35 -0.49 19.06
CA VAL A 144 -18.34 -1.24 18.26
C VAL A 144 -19.61 -0.43 18.01
N VAL A 145 -20.05 0.39 18.97
CA VAL A 145 -21.22 1.26 18.82
C VAL A 145 -21.04 2.36 17.77
N ASN A 146 -19.81 2.71 17.42
CA ASN A 146 -19.46 3.73 16.43
C ASN A 146 -19.18 3.12 15.06
N GLN A 147 -18.84 1.84 15.00
CA GLN A 147 -18.51 1.15 13.75
C GLN A 147 -19.76 1.09 12.86
N GLY A 148 -19.60 1.56 11.64
CA GLY A 148 -20.71 1.71 10.68
C GLY A 148 -21.45 3.06 10.73
N THR A 149 -21.11 3.94 11.69
CA THR A 149 -21.86 5.20 11.90
C THR A 149 -21.00 6.45 12.10
N SER A 150 -19.81 6.33 12.74
CA SER A 150 -18.96 7.47 13.05
C SER A 150 -17.50 7.11 13.20
N ASN A 151 -16.63 8.10 12.97
CA ASN A 151 -15.17 7.96 13.04
C ASN A 151 -14.66 8.52 14.37
N VAL A 152 -14.05 7.66 15.21
CA VAL A 152 -13.64 8.03 16.57
C VAL A 152 -12.19 7.63 16.90
N SER A 153 -11.46 6.95 16.00
CA SER A 153 -10.10 6.52 16.24
C SER A 153 -9.08 7.67 16.15
N HIS A 154 -7.82 7.35 16.35
CA HIS A 154 -6.68 8.27 16.20
C HIS A 154 -5.96 8.13 14.84
N GLY A 155 -6.56 7.42 13.88
CA GLY A 155 -6.02 7.11 12.55
C GLY A 155 -6.30 5.67 12.14
N CYS A 156 -6.28 4.73 13.07
CA CYS A 156 -6.53 3.32 12.79
C CYS A 156 -7.93 3.03 12.24
N VAL A 157 -8.04 1.91 11.54
CA VAL A 157 -9.31 1.32 11.11
C VAL A 157 -9.79 0.32 12.16
N ASN A 158 -10.71 0.75 12.98
CA ASN A 158 -11.31 -0.04 14.06
C ASN A 158 -12.32 -1.03 13.51
N LEU A 159 -12.15 -2.31 13.81
CA LEU A 159 -13.02 -3.42 13.41
C LEU A 159 -13.73 -4.07 14.61
N PRO A 160 -14.90 -4.70 14.39
CA PRO A 160 -15.45 -5.65 15.36
C PRO A 160 -14.44 -6.78 15.62
N PRO A 161 -14.33 -7.32 16.84
CA PRO A 161 -13.32 -8.33 17.20
C PRO A 161 -13.26 -9.54 16.24
N ALA A 162 -14.40 -10.11 15.88
CA ALA A 162 -14.45 -11.27 14.98
C ALA A 162 -14.01 -10.91 13.55
N ALA A 163 -14.36 -9.71 13.05
CA ALA A 163 -13.92 -9.23 11.75
C ALA A 163 -12.39 -8.97 11.73
N ALA A 164 -11.87 -8.37 12.80
CA ALA A 164 -10.43 -8.13 12.94
C ALA A 164 -9.64 -9.44 12.97
N GLN A 165 -10.10 -10.44 13.70
CA GLN A 165 -9.47 -11.77 13.71
C GLN A 165 -9.49 -12.41 12.32
N THR A 166 -10.65 -12.41 11.64
CA THR A 166 -10.78 -12.96 10.28
C THR A 166 -9.85 -12.27 9.30
N TYR A 167 -9.77 -10.92 9.34
CA TYR A 167 -8.87 -10.17 8.48
C TYR A 167 -7.40 -10.45 8.80
N TYR A 168 -7.04 -10.46 10.08
CA TYR A 168 -5.70 -10.78 10.55
C TYR A 168 -5.25 -12.17 10.07
N ASP A 169 -6.08 -13.18 10.21
CA ASP A 169 -5.74 -14.56 9.85
C ASP A 169 -5.49 -14.71 8.33
N MET A 170 -6.24 -13.95 7.52
CA MET A 170 -6.08 -13.95 6.06
C MET A 170 -4.89 -13.09 5.57
N SER A 171 -4.53 -12.03 6.29
CA SER A 171 -3.56 -11.02 5.82
C SER A 171 -2.13 -11.53 5.85
N ILE A 172 -1.34 -11.09 4.88
CA ILE A 172 0.14 -11.21 4.85
C ILE A 172 0.75 -9.85 4.47
N PRO A 173 2.01 -9.56 4.83
CA PRO A 173 2.69 -8.37 4.34
C PRO A 173 2.66 -8.29 2.82
N GLY A 174 2.38 -7.08 2.30
CA GLY A 174 2.22 -6.84 0.86
C GLY A 174 0.78 -6.82 0.36
N ASP A 175 -0.22 -7.15 1.19
CA ASP A 175 -1.63 -7.04 0.80
C ASP A 175 -2.05 -5.58 0.65
N PRO A 176 -2.72 -5.19 -0.46
CA PRO A 176 -3.20 -3.83 -0.65
C PRO A 176 -4.31 -3.44 0.34
N ILE A 177 -4.15 -2.24 0.90
CA ILE A 177 -5.12 -1.58 1.77
C ILE A 177 -5.38 -0.18 1.20
N THR A 178 -6.59 0.05 0.72
CA THR A 178 -7.01 1.36 0.20
C THR A 178 -7.91 2.04 1.21
N VAL A 179 -7.57 3.27 1.58
CA VAL A 179 -8.42 4.19 2.33
C VAL A 179 -8.97 5.22 1.35
N THR A 180 -10.28 5.45 1.38
CA THR A 180 -10.97 6.38 0.47
C THR A 180 -11.82 7.39 1.22
N ALA A 181 -12.09 8.52 0.56
CA ALA A 181 -12.98 9.57 1.04
C ALA A 181 -12.53 10.19 2.38
N SER A 182 -11.24 10.18 2.66
CA SER A 182 -10.65 10.87 3.80
C SER A 182 -10.41 12.35 3.52
N THR A 183 -10.36 13.15 4.58
CA THR A 183 -9.96 14.56 4.52
C THR A 183 -8.46 14.77 4.59
N ALA A 184 -7.69 13.75 4.96
CA ALA A 184 -6.22 13.77 4.99
C ALA A 184 -5.64 12.96 3.84
N ALA A 185 -4.70 13.54 3.10
CA ALA A 185 -3.93 12.81 2.12
C ALA A 185 -2.85 11.96 2.79
N GLY A 186 -2.61 10.76 2.28
CA GLY A 186 -1.47 9.94 2.68
C GLY A 186 -0.14 10.57 2.25
N LYS A 187 0.95 10.17 2.89
CA LYS A 187 2.30 10.62 2.58
C LYS A 187 3.07 9.52 1.87
N TRP A 188 3.88 9.92 0.87
CA TRP A 188 4.67 8.99 0.06
C TRP A 188 5.63 8.11 0.87
N ASP A 189 6.23 8.68 1.92
CA ASP A 189 7.22 8.03 2.78
C ASP A 189 6.63 7.33 4.01
N ASP A 190 5.30 7.25 4.13
CA ASP A 190 4.61 6.68 5.28
C ASP A 190 4.07 5.27 5.00
N GLY A 191 4.94 4.37 4.58
CA GLY A 191 4.60 2.97 4.29
C GLY A 191 5.07 2.52 2.91
N TRP A 192 4.57 1.40 2.42
CA TRP A 192 4.77 0.93 1.06
C TRP A 192 3.68 1.53 0.15
N THR A 193 4.00 2.67 -0.47
CA THR A 193 3.03 3.60 -1.05
C THR A 193 3.13 3.75 -2.57
N GLN A 194 3.77 2.82 -3.28
CA GLN A 194 3.99 2.90 -4.73
C GLN A 194 2.68 3.05 -5.53
N TRP A 195 1.54 2.60 -4.99
CA TRP A 195 0.21 2.77 -5.59
C TRP A 195 -0.47 4.11 -5.28
N PHE A 196 0.19 5.02 -4.58
CA PHE A 196 -0.28 6.40 -4.44
C PHE A 196 -0.23 7.15 -5.77
N LEU A 197 0.79 6.86 -6.59
CA LEU A 197 0.91 7.47 -7.90
C LEU A 197 -0.07 6.84 -8.89
N SER A 198 -0.74 7.67 -9.67
CA SER A 198 -1.45 7.18 -10.85
C SER A 198 -0.47 6.46 -11.78
N TRP A 199 -0.97 5.60 -12.67
CA TRP A 199 -0.10 4.89 -13.61
C TRP A 199 0.73 5.86 -14.47
N SER A 200 0.09 6.92 -14.98
CA SER A 200 0.77 7.94 -15.78
C SER A 200 1.84 8.73 -15.00
N ALA A 201 1.62 8.98 -13.72
CA ALA A 201 2.62 9.62 -12.85
C ALA A 201 3.77 8.67 -12.55
N TYR A 202 3.48 7.38 -12.31
CA TYR A 202 4.50 6.37 -12.07
C TYR A 202 5.43 6.18 -13.27
N LEU A 203 4.89 6.16 -14.50
CA LEU A 203 5.69 6.08 -15.73
C LEU A 203 6.66 7.26 -15.91
N LYS A 204 6.33 8.45 -15.40
CA LYS A 204 7.23 9.60 -15.47
C LYS A 204 8.50 9.45 -14.62
N GLY A 205 8.49 8.59 -13.63
CA GLY A 205 9.68 8.24 -12.83
C GLY A 205 10.55 7.16 -13.46
N SER A 206 10.15 6.60 -14.61
CA SER A 206 10.99 5.69 -15.39
C SER A 206 12.07 6.46 -16.15
N ALA A 207 13.30 5.96 -16.17
CA ALA A 207 14.39 6.57 -16.95
C ALA A 207 14.11 6.59 -18.46
N THR A 208 13.30 5.66 -18.97
CA THR A 208 12.92 5.58 -20.39
C THR A 208 11.53 6.15 -20.67
N GLY A 209 10.71 6.36 -19.65
CA GLY A 209 9.29 6.70 -19.81
C GLY A 209 8.43 5.56 -20.37
N GLU A 210 8.99 4.35 -20.48
CA GLU A 210 8.33 3.20 -21.08
C GLU A 210 7.79 2.25 -19.99
N ALA A 211 6.78 1.48 -20.37
CA ALA A 211 6.31 0.35 -19.59
C ALA A 211 7.13 -0.91 -19.92
N VAL A 212 6.97 -1.93 -19.09
CA VAL A 212 7.57 -3.25 -19.28
C VAL A 212 6.46 -4.27 -19.45
N GLN A 213 6.48 -5.00 -20.55
CA GLN A 213 5.68 -6.22 -20.70
C GLN A 213 6.51 -7.42 -20.28
N ALA A 214 6.12 -8.06 -19.18
CA ALA A 214 6.80 -9.24 -18.66
C ALA A 214 5.94 -10.49 -18.84
N GLY A 215 6.60 -11.60 -19.15
CA GLY A 215 5.99 -12.92 -19.33
C GLY A 215 7.02 -14.04 -19.17
N PRO A 216 6.64 -15.32 -19.42
CA PRO A 216 7.53 -16.48 -19.24
C PRO A 216 8.78 -16.45 -20.11
N GLN A 217 8.77 -15.69 -21.21
CA GLN A 217 9.89 -15.56 -22.16
C GLN A 217 10.81 -14.38 -21.82
N GLY A 218 10.61 -13.71 -20.69
CA GLY A 218 11.36 -12.52 -20.30
C GLY A 218 10.52 -11.25 -20.31
N SER A 219 11.20 -10.12 -20.46
CA SER A 219 10.54 -8.79 -20.47
C SER A 219 11.03 -7.94 -21.63
N THR A 220 10.13 -7.07 -22.13
CA THR A 220 10.41 -6.09 -23.19
C THR A 220 9.86 -4.73 -22.80
N PHE A 221 10.55 -3.64 -23.20
CA PHE A 221 10.01 -2.31 -23.09
C PHE A 221 8.91 -2.09 -24.14
N VAL A 222 7.86 -1.40 -23.73
CA VAL A 222 6.70 -1.11 -24.60
C VAL A 222 6.25 0.34 -24.41
N SER A 223 5.90 1.00 -25.52
CA SER A 223 5.39 2.36 -25.47
C SER A 223 4.07 2.41 -24.69
N PRO A 224 3.89 3.41 -23.80
CA PRO A 224 2.63 3.61 -23.08
C PRO A 224 1.40 3.74 -23.99
N SER A 225 1.57 4.29 -25.18
CA SER A 225 0.49 4.46 -26.16
C SER A 225 -0.03 3.15 -26.77
N SER A 226 0.75 2.06 -26.67
CA SER A 226 0.37 0.75 -27.19
C SER A 226 -0.24 -0.18 -26.15
N LEU A 227 -0.37 0.29 -24.90
CA LEU A 227 -0.86 -0.56 -23.81
C LEU A 227 -2.37 -0.83 -23.92
N PRO A 228 -2.82 -2.06 -23.69
CA PRO A 228 -4.25 -2.37 -23.56
C PRO A 228 -4.84 -1.67 -22.34
N ALA A 229 -6.16 -1.53 -22.31
CA ALA A 229 -6.86 -1.02 -21.12
C ALA A 229 -6.56 -1.87 -19.87
N SER A 230 -6.66 -1.25 -18.68
CA SER A 230 -6.56 -1.98 -17.41
C SER A 230 -7.68 -3.02 -17.29
N THR A 231 -7.34 -4.20 -16.79
CA THR A 231 -8.29 -5.30 -16.52
C THR A 231 -8.54 -5.47 -15.02
N ALA A 232 -8.12 -4.50 -14.18
CA ALA A 232 -8.30 -4.59 -12.73
C ALA A 232 -9.78 -4.71 -12.37
N SER A 233 -10.15 -5.79 -11.69
CA SER A 233 -11.52 -6.06 -11.23
C SER A 233 -11.87 -5.38 -9.90
N VAL A 234 -10.87 -4.86 -9.19
CA VAL A 234 -11.03 -4.10 -7.95
C VAL A 234 -10.49 -2.69 -8.21
N PRO A 235 -11.16 -1.63 -7.73
CA PRO A 235 -10.67 -0.28 -7.90
C PRO A 235 -9.23 -0.14 -7.40
N LEU A 236 -8.32 0.25 -8.29
CA LEU A 236 -7.00 0.72 -7.90
C LEU A 236 -7.23 2.07 -7.23
N GLY A 237 -7.01 2.16 -5.91
CA GLY A 237 -7.16 3.40 -5.20
C GLY A 237 -6.15 4.41 -5.76
N THR A 238 -6.65 5.43 -6.41
CA THR A 238 -5.87 6.66 -6.65
C THR A 238 -6.24 7.63 -5.56
N SER A 239 -5.27 8.28 -4.93
CA SER A 239 -5.57 9.38 -4.03
C SER A 239 -6.37 10.44 -4.79
N ALA A 240 -7.48 10.89 -4.21
CA ALA A 240 -8.35 11.90 -4.82
C ALA A 240 -7.68 13.29 -4.96
N THR A 241 -6.56 13.49 -4.29
CA THR A 241 -5.76 14.73 -4.35
C THR A 241 -4.45 14.46 -5.08
N GLY A 242 -4.46 14.55 -6.42
CA GLY A 242 -3.33 14.28 -7.31
C GLY A 242 -2.08 15.19 -7.20
N ASN A 243 -1.76 15.69 -6.02
CA ASN A 243 -0.57 16.47 -5.73
C ASN A 243 0.25 15.81 -4.62
N PHE A 244 0.90 14.68 -4.94
CA PHE A 244 2.02 14.25 -4.14
C PHE A 244 3.27 14.99 -4.62
N TYR A 245 3.89 15.75 -3.72
CA TYR A 245 5.21 16.27 -3.92
C TYR A 245 6.19 15.08 -3.96
N ALA A 246 6.47 14.58 -5.14
CA ALA A 246 7.78 13.99 -5.38
C ALA A 246 8.78 15.11 -5.10
N GLY A 247 9.60 14.96 -4.09
CA GLY A 247 10.67 15.91 -3.83
C GLY A 247 11.42 16.12 -5.14
N THR A 248 11.47 17.36 -5.60
CA THR A 248 12.29 17.72 -6.76
C THR A 248 13.73 17.41 -6.39
N ALA A 249 14.27 16.30 -6.90
CA ALA A 249 15.70 16.11 -6.95
C ALA A 249 16.25 17.27 -7.80
N ASN A 250 16.90 18.23 -7.16
CA ASN A 250 17.75 19.16 -7.86
C ASN A 250 18.90 18.36 -8.47
N LEU A 251 18.79 18.12 -9.76
CA LEU A 251 19.93 17.70 -10.56
C LEU A 251 20.79 18.96 -10.77
N GLY A 252 21.77 19.14 -9.88
CA GLY A 252 22.89 20.05 -10.02
C GLY A 252 24.11 19.33 -10.58
#